data_5ea92d1b18b20f822f97b210e8514053
#
_entry.id   5ea92d1b18b20f822f97b210e8514053
#
_cell.length_a   1.000
_cell.length_b   1.000
_cell.length_c   1.000
_cell.angle_alpha   90.00
_cell.angle_beta   90.00
_cell.angle_gamma   90.00
#
_symmetry.space_group_name_H-M   'P 1'
#
loop_
_entity.id
_entity.type
_entity.pdbx_description
1 polymer ?
#
loop_
_entity_poly.entity_id
_entity_poly.type
_entity_poly.pdbx_seq_one_letter_code
_entity_poly.pdbx_strand_id
1 'polypeptide(L)'
;DNFRVMNIGYFLYVSLSMDTVDKLSRYAEKLGSDVKFIGIPKTIDNDLVLTDHTPGFGSAAKYVASTVREIVLDASVYQQRSVTIVEIMGRHAGWLTAASRLARKYEGDNPCLIYLPETPFSLEQFYNDLDAAFKKSPNLVVCVSEGIADEGGTFVCEYSDAAKLDSFGHKMLTGCGEVLESFVRDKFGVKVRSIELNVNQRCSGMMVSETDIEEAAMAGAAGVKAVLAGETKKMIAFKRDSDMPY
;
A
#
# COMPACT_ATOMS: atom_id res chain seq x y z
N ASP A 1 39.69 2.36 22.57
CA ASP A 1 38.47 2.47 21.73
C ASP A 1 37.30 1.86 22.47
N ASN A 2 36.69 2.67 23.35
CA ASN A 2 35.53 2.26 24.12
C ASN A 2 34.25 2.60 23.36
N PHE A 3 33.74 1.68 22.56
CA PHE A 3 32.34 1.69 22.18
C PHE A 3 31.51 1.24 23.38
N ARG A 4 31.04 2.17 24.18
CA ARG A 4 29.91 1.90 25.05
C ARG A 4 28.71 1.70 24.14
N VAL A 5 28.19 0.47 24.08
CA VAL A 5 26.88 0.19 23.51
C VAL A 5 25.87 0.96 24.34
N MET A 6 25.54 2.17 23.89
CA MET A 6 24.36 2.85 24.40
C MET A 6 23.16 2.01 23.95
N ASN A 7 22.28 1.68 24.88
CA ASN A 7 21.01 1.02 24.58
C ASN A 7 20.14 2.00 23.79
N ILE A 8 20.41 2.11 22.49
CA ILE A 8 19.58 2.82 21.55
C ILE A 8 18.60 1.78 21.02
N GLY A 9 17.37 1.80 21.57
CA GLY A 9 16.29 0.97 21.03
C GLY A 9 15.90 1.49 19.65
N TYR A 10 16.31 0.81 18.59
CA TYR A 10 15.84 1.07 17.25
C TYR A 10 14.54 0.30 17.03
N PHE A 11 13.47 1.01 16.73
CA PHE A 11 12.26 0.40 16.21
C PHE A 11 12.04 0.88 14.77
N LEU A 12 12.28 -0.02 13.83
CA LEU A 12 11.87 0.10 12.44
C LEU A 12 10.53 -0.62 12.30
N TYR A 13 9.43 0.07 12.12
CA TYR A 13 8.22 -0.52 11.50
C TYR A 13 7.01 0.45 11.47
N VAL A 14 6.28 0.53 10.32
CA VAL A 14 4.86 0.80 10.05
C VAL A 14 4.11 1.74 11.04
N SER A 15 3.00 2.35 10.64
CA SER A 15 2.18 3.31 11.41
C SER A 15 1.91 2.91 12.88
N LEU A 16 1.65 1.63 13.14
CA LEU A 16 1.58 1.05 14.50
C LEU A 16 2.85 1.25 15.33
N SER A 17 4.00 1.40 14.68
CA SER A 17 5.28 1.58 15.39
C SER A 17 5.54 3.01 15.77
N MET A 18 5.00 4.00 15.04
CA MET A 18 5.08 5.39 15.46
C MET A 18 4.27 5.63 16.74
N ASP A 19 3.08 5.02 16.85
CA ASP A 19 2.30 4.99 18.10
C ASP A 19 3.06 4.29 19.23
N THR A 20 3.72 3.17 18.92
CA THR A 20 4.58 2.47 19.89
C THR A 20 5.76 3.31 20.34
N VAL A 21 6.44 4.01 19.44
CA VAL A 21 7.54 4.95 19.76
C VAL A 21 7.04 6.06 20.68
N ASP A 22 5.87 6.64 20.39
CA ASP A 22 5.27 7.67 21.26
C ASP A 22 4.93 7.12 22.65
N LYS A 23 4.26 5.96 22.73
CA LYS A 23 3.91 5.30 24.00
C LYS A 23 5.13 4.95 24.84
N LEU A 24 6.17 4.37 24.21
CA LEU A 24 7.42 4.02 24.90
C LEU A 24 8.16 5.26 25.37
N SER A 25 8.21 6.32 24.57
CA SER A 25 8.86 7.56 24.97
C SER A 25 8.18 8.21 26.17
N ARG A 26 6.85 8.24 26.19
CA ARG A 26 6.07 8.74 27.36
C ARG A 26 6.25 7.86 28.60
N TYR A 27 6.37 6.54 28.41
CA TYR A 27 6.62 5.63 29.52
C TYR A 27 8.01 5.81 30.11
N ALA A 28 9.04 5.92 29.26
CA ALA A 28 10.41 6.20 29.69
C ALA A 28 10.51 7.52 30.49
N GLU A 29 9.81 8.56 30.04
CA GLU A 29 9.75 9.84 30.76
C GLU A 29 9.14 9.69 32.15
N LYS A 30 8.05 8.93 32.30
CA LYS A 30 7.42 8.64 33.60
C LYS A 30 8.35 7.90 34.55
N LEU A 31 9.27 7.10 34.02
CA LEU A 31 10.27 6.36 34.80
C LEU A 31 11.55 7.17 35.08
N GLY A 32 11.66 8.40 34.57
CA GLY A 32 12.89 9.18 34.65
C GLY A 32 14.07 8.54 33.88
N SER A 33 13.78 7.78 32.81
CA SER A 33 14.79 7.10 32.00
C SER A 33 15.45 8.05 31.00
N ASP A 34 16.77 7.93 30.85
CA ASP A 34 17.56 8.69 29.88
C ASP A 34 17.49 8.15 28.44
N VAL A 35 16.74 7.08 28.19
CA VAL A 35 16.58 6.47 26.86
C VAL A 35 15.90 7.44 25.92
N LYS A 36 16.47 7.62 24.75
CA LYS A 36 15.93 8.47 23.67
C LYS A 36 15.21 7.63 22.63
N PHE A 37 14.12 8.17 22.08
CA PHE A 37 13.29 7.51 21.09
C PHE A 37 13.12 8.41 19.86
N ILE A 38 13.52 7.92 18.71
CA ILE A 38 13.30 8.56 17.39
C ILE A 38 12.62 7.56 16.47
N GLY A 39 11.52 7.97 15.85
CA GLY A 39 10.85 7.23 14.80
C GLY A 39 11.54 7.43 13.46
N ILE A 40 11.81 6.34 12.74
CA ILE A 40 12.27 6.39 11.35
C ILE A 40 11.14 5.80 10.50
N PRO A 41 10.53 6.60 9.59
CA PRO A 41 9.40 6.12 8.80
C PRO A 41 9.83 5.01 7.85
N LYS A 42 9.00 4.01 7.70
CA LYS A 42 9.11 2.95 6.70
C LYS A 42 7.75 2.32 6.51
N THR A 43 7.11 2.59 5.42
CA THR A 43 5.88 1.92 4.97
C THR A 43 5.76 2.07 3.47
N ILE A 44 5.26 1.03 2.79
CA ILE A 44 4.94 1.13 1.36
C ILE A 44 3.59 1.80 1.12
N ASP A 45 2.73 1.88 2.15
CA ASP A 45 1.37 2.41 2.02
C ASP A 45 1.33 3.94 1.89
N ASN A 46 2.43 4.61 2.25
CA ASN A 46 2.54 6.06 2.25
C ASN A 46 1.44 6.73 3.12
N ASP A 47 1.13 6.12 4.25
CA ASP A 47 0.02 6.47 5.15
C ASP A 47 0.41 7.33 6.35
N LEU A 48 1.65 7.83 6.40
CA LEU A 48 2.12 8.71 7.45
C LEU A 48 1.92 10.18 7.08
N VAL A 49 1.37 10.94 8.02
CA VAL A 49 1.17 12.39 7.87
C VAL A 49 2.45 13.17 8.17
N LEU A 50 2.53 14.41 7.70
CA LEU A 50 3.64 15.35 7.94
C LEU A 50 4.97 14.95 7.28
N THR A 51 4.99 13.95 6.45
CA THR A 51 6.10 13.62 5.56
C THR A 51 5.62 13.65 4.12
N ASP A 52 6.49 14.04 3.18
CA ASP A 52 6.13 14.08 1.75
C ASP A 52 5.77 12.68 1.25
N HIS A 53 6.61 11.73 1.57
CA HIS A 53 6.39 10.31 1.31
C HIS A 53 7.16 9.46 2.32
N THR A 54 7.07 8.15 2.18
CA THR A 54 7.74 7.20 3.09
C THR A 54 8.69 6.29 2.32
N PRO A 55 9.88 5.97 2.88
CA PRO A 55 10.79 5.00 2.28
C PRO A 55 10.10 3.64 2.03
N GLY A 56 10.27 3.11 0.83
CA GLY A 56 9.63 1.90 0.35
C GLY A 56 8.44 2.14 -0.57
N PHE A 57 7.74 3.29 -0.45
CA PHE A 57 6.59 3.62 -1.30
C PHE A 57 6.98 3.75 -2.79
N GLY A 58 8.04 4.50 -3.10
CA GLY A 58 8.47 4.71 -4.49
C GLY A 58 8.79 3.40 -5.21
N SER A 59 9.51 2.50 -4.55
CA SER A 59 9.83 1.16 -5.09
C SER A 59 8.57 0.31 -5.27
N ALA A 60 7.67 0.31 -4.30
CA ALA A 60 6.43 -0.44 -4.37
C ALA A 60 5.49 0.10 -5.46
N ALA A 61 5.37 1.41 -5.61
CA ALA A 61 4.60 2.06 -6.67
C ALA A 61 5.14 1.69 -8.06
N LYS A 62 6.46 1.69 -8.24
CA LYS A 62 7.13 1.24 -9.46
C LYS A 62 6.83 -0.23 -9.76
N TYR A 63 6.87 -1.08 -8.73
CA TYR A 63 6.51 -2.50 -8.86
C TYR A 63 5.05 -2.65 -9.32
N VAL A 64 4.11 -1.99 -8.64
CA VAL A 64 2.69 -2.04 -8.99
C VAL A 64 2.45 -1.59 -10.42
N ALA A 65 2.98 -0.42 -10.81
CA ALA A 65 2.82 0.11 -12.15
C ALA A 65 3.35 -0.85 -13.23
N SER A 66 4.53 -1.41 -13.01
CA SER A 66 5.19 -2.33 -13.95
C SER A 66 4.44 -3.66 -14.05
N THR A 67 4.09 -4.28 -12.92
CA THR A 67 3.39 -5.57 -12.88
C THR A 67 1.98 -5.45 -13.45
N VAL A 68 1.25 -4.39 -13.12
CA VAL A 68 -0.08 -4.16 -13.70
C VAL A 68 0.03 -3.95 -15.21
N ARG A 69 1.09 -3.28 -15.70
CA ARG A 69 1.34 -3.15 -17.15
C ARG A 69 1.52 -4.50 -17.82
N GLU A 70 2.27 -5.42 -17.23
CA GLU A 70 2.45 -6.78 -17.75
C GLU A 70 1.13 -7.56 -17.76
N ILE A 71 0.33 -7.47 -16.70
CA ILE A 71 -1.00 -8.06 -16.60
C ILE A 71 -1.94 -7.52 -17.68
N VAL A 72 -1.90 -6.21 -17.94
CA VAL A 72 -2.69 -5.55 -19.00
C VAL A 72 -2.30 -6.09 -20.36
N LEU A 73 -1.00 -6.27 -20.62
CA LEU A 73 -0.52 -6.83 -21.91
C LEU A 73 -0.97 -8.28 -22.09
N ASP A 74 -0.89 -9.12 -21.05
CA ASP A 74 -1.41 -10.49 -21.10
C ASP A 74 -2.92 -10.51 -21.34
N ALA A 75 -3.69 -9.69 -20.63
CA ALA A 75 -5.13 -9.62 -20.79
C ALA A 75 -5.55 -9.18 -22.20
N SER A 76 -4.75 -8.33 -22.85
CA SER A 76 -5.08 -7.76 -24.16
C SER A 76 -5.05 -8.74 -25.35
N VAL A 77 -4.40 -9.90 -25.20
CA VAL A 77 -4.28 -10.88 -26.28
C VAL A 77 -5.54 -11.72 -26.51
N TYR A 78 -6.46 -11.71 -25.54
CA TYR A 78 -7.68 -12.52 -25.61
C TYR A 78 -8.81 -11.72 -26.25
N GLN A 79 -9.61 -12.39 -27.11
CA GLN A 79 -10.79 -11.78 -27.73
C GLN A 79 -12.09 -12.06 -26.96
N GLN A 80 -12.07 -13.02 -26.07
CA GLN A 80 -13.23 -13.36 -25.23
C GLN A 80 -13.38 -12.36 -24.09
N ARG A 81 -14.63 -12.04 -23.74
CA ARG A 81 -14.92 -11.19 -22.58
C ARG A 81 -14.32 -11.78 -21.30
N SER A 82 -13.54 -10.99 -20.63
CA SER A 82 -12.88 -11.39 -19.37
C SER A 82 -12.64 -10.20 -18.43
N VAL A 83 -12.54 -10.49 -17.15
CA VAL A 83 -12.14 -9.53 -16.12
C VAL A 83 -10.93 -10.08 -15.35
N THR A 84 -9.89 -9.29 -15.23
CA THR A 84 -8.78 -9.54 -14.31
C THR A 84 -8.83 -8.51 -13.19
N ILE A 85 -8.99 -8.99 -11.96
CA ILE A 85 -9.02 -8.14 -10.76
C ILE A 85 -7.64 -8.24 -10.11
N VAL A 86 -7.00 -7.09 -9.89
CA VAL A 86 -5.67 -7.02 -9.27
C VAL A 86 -5.83 -6.39 -7.89
N GLU A 87 -5.61 -7.18 -6.86
CA GLU A 87 -5.64 -6.73 -5.47
C GLU A 87 -4.27 -6.19 -5.06
N ILE A 88 -4.26 -4.99 -4.49
CA ILE A 88 -3.07 -4.21 -4.16
C ILE A 88 -3.14 -3.84 -2.67
N MET A 89 -1.99 -3.91 -1.98
CA MET A 89 -1.88 -3.48 -0.59
C MET A 89 -2.24 -2.00 -0.40
N GLY A 90 -2.69 -1.67 0.79
CA GLY A 90 -3.07 -0.33 1.20
C GLY A 90 -4.42 -0.34 1.91
N ARG A 91 -4.39 -0.69 3.22
CA ARG A 91 -5.61 -0.90 4.02
C ARG A 91 -6.45 0.38 4.15
N HIS A 92 -5.79 1.50 4.42
CA HIS A 92 -6.42 2.79 4.70
C HIS A 92 -5.92 3.91 3.81
N ALA A 93 -4.99 3.61 2.90
CA ALA A 93 -4.41 4.58 1.97
C ALA A 93 -4.24 3.93 0.59
N GLY A 94 -4.85 4.54 -0.41
CA GLY A 94 -4.93 4.01 -1.77
C GLY A 94 -3.76 4.39 -2.68
N TRP A 95 -2.66 4.92 -2.16
CA TRP A 95 -1.54 5.40 -2.97
C TRP A 95 -0.94 4.34 -3.90
N LEU A 96 -0.75 3.11 -3.40
CA LEU A 96 -0.23 2.02 -4.23
C LEU A 96 -1.24 1.60 -5.30
N THR A 97 -2.52 1.51 -4.93
CA THR A 97 -3.58 1.20 -5.88
C THR A 97 -3.70 2.29 -6.93
N ALA A 98 -3.60 3.56 -6.54
CA ALA A 98 -3.58 4.69 -7.46
C ALA A 98 -2.37 4.64 -8.42
N ALA A 99 -1.21 4.15 -7.97
CA ALA A 99 -0.02 3.97 -8.81
C ALA A 99 -0.26 3.02 -9.98
N SER A 100 -1.23 2.11 -9.90
CA SER A 100 -1.64 1.26 -11.03
C SER A 100 -2.10 2.06 -12.25
N ARG A 101 -2.55 3.31 -12.05
CA ARG A 101 -2.89 4.24 -13.14
C ARG A 101 -1.71 4.49 -14.09
N LEU A 102 -0.48 4.41 -13.58
CA LEU A 102 0.75 4.59 -14.37
C LEU A 102 1.00 3.44 -15.37
N ALA A 103 0.30 2.32 -15.25
CA ALA A 103 0.32 1.25 -16.23
C ALA A 103 -0.33 1.65 -17.56
N ARG A 104 -1.21 2.64 -17.57
CA ARG A 104 -1.85 3.15 -18.79
C ARG A 104 -0.83 3.93 -19.62
N LYS A 105 -0.77 3.62 -20.91
CA LYS A 105 0.05 4.35 -21.87
C LYS A 105 -0.76 5.43 -22.59
N TYR A 106 -2.03 5.13 -22.86
CA TYR A 106 -2.96 6.01 -23.55
C TYR A 106 -4.24 6.17 -22.74
N GLU A 107 -5.00 7.22 -23.07
CA GLU A 107 -6.33 7.40 -22.50
C GLU A 107 -7.24 6.24 -22.93
N GLY A 108 -7.97 5.68 -21.96
CA GLY A 108 -8.83 4.52 -22.20
C GLY A 108 -8.15 3.15 -22.06
N ASP A 109 -6.83 3.11 -21.87
CA ASP A 109 -6.11 1.87 -21.58
C ASP A 109 -6.55 1.26 -20.24
N ASN A 110 -6.35 -0.09 -20.11
CA ASN A 110 -6.40 -0.76 -18.82
C ASN A 110 -5.22 -0.33 -17.90
N PRO A 111 -5.36 -0.39 -16.57
CA PRO A 111 -6.58 -0.80 -15.86
C PRO A 111 -7.72 0.22 -16.09
N CYS A 112 -8.90 -0.28 -16.46
CA CYS A 112 -10.03 0.58 -16.78
C CYS A 112 -10.69 1.19 -15.55
N LEU A 113 -10.70 0.45 -14.42
CA LEU A 113 -11.29 0.83 -13.15
C LEU A 113 -10.27 0.69 -12.03
N ILE A 114 -10.29 1.63 -11.09
CA ILE A 114 -9.41 1.65 -9.91
C ILE A 114 -10.25 2.04 -8.71
N TYR A 115 -10.32 1.16 -7.70
CA TYR A 115 -11.09 1.38 -6.47
C TYR A 115 -10.16 1.57 -5.29
N LEU A 116 -10.29 2.71 -4.62
CA LEU A 116 -9.46 3.15 -3.51
C LEU A 116 -10.21 3.02 -2.18
N PRO A 117 -9.51 2.80 -1.06
CA PRO A 117 -10.15 2.65 0.25
C PRO A 117 -10.75 3.95 0.79
N GLU A 118 -10.37 5.10 0.23
CA GLU A 118 -10.87 6.42 0.63
C GLU A 118 -12.29 6.70 0.13
N THR A 119 -12.81 5.87 -0.81
CA THR A 119 -14.14 6.04 -1.37
C THR A 119 -15.01 4.83 -1.01
N PRO A 120 -16.21 5.02 -0.44
CA PRO A 120 -17.10 3.91 -0.17
C PRO A 120 -17.36 3.06 -1.41
N PHE A 121 -17.21 1.75 -1.27
CA PHE A 121 -17.44 0.79 -2.34
C PHE A 121 -18.92 0.41 -2.40
N SER A 122 -19.47 0.39 -3.62
CA SER A 122 -20.81 -0.12 -3.88
C SER A 122 -20.74 -1.23 -4.92
N LEU A 123 -21.24 -2.41 -4.58
CA LEU A 123 -21.30 -3.55 -5.50
C LEU A 123 -22.18 -3.26 -6.72
N GLU A 124 -23.28 -2.54 -6.53
CA GLU A 124 -24.17 -2.15 -7.62
C GLU A 124 -23.47 -1.20 -8.60
N GLN A 125 -22.77 -0.18 -8.06
CA GLN A 125 -21.97 0.73 -8.89
C GLN A 125 -20.84 0.01 -9.61
N PHE A 126 -20.17 -0.93 -8.94
CA PHE A 126 -19.14 -1.76 -9.52
C PHE A 126 -19.64 -2.54 -10.74
N TYR A 127 -20.85 -3.14 -10.67
CA TYR A 127 -21.46 -3.81 -11.80
C TYR A 127 -21.78 -2.85 -12.95
N ASN A 128 -22.31 -1.66 -12.64
CA ASN A 128 -22.61 -0.65 -13.65
C ASN A 128 -21.34 -0.15 -14.35
N ASP A 129 -20.25 0.02 -13.60
CA ASP A 129 -18.96 0.43 -14.14
C ASP A 129 -18.37 -0.65 -15.06
N LEU A 130 -18.48 -1.94 -14.69
CA LEU A 130 -18.06 -3.05 -15.55
C LEU A 130 -18.90 -3.12 -16.84
N ASP A 131 -20.21 -2.95 -16.76
CA ASP A 131 -21.07 -2.90 -17.93
C ASP A 131 -20.69 -1.76 -18.88
N ALA A 132 -20.39 -0.59 -18.33
CA ALA A 132 -19.94 0.55 -19.12
C ALA A 132 -18.55 0.30 -19.75
N ALA A 133 -17.64 -0.34 -19.02
CA ALA A 133 -16.31 -0.67 -19.50
C ALA A 133 -16.35 -1.75 -20.60
N PHE A 134 -17.22 -2.77 -20.48
CA PHE A 134 -17.41 -3.80 -21.49
C PHE A 134 -17.95 -3.28 -22.84
N LYS A 135 -18.56 -2.11 -22.86
CA LYS A 135 -18.95 -1.45 -24.14
C LYS A 135 -17.74 -0.91 -24.89
N LYS A 136 -16.60 -0.73 -24.23
CA LYS A 136 -15.37 -0.17 -24.79
C LYS A 136 -14.31 -1.22 -25.08
N SER A 137 -14.21 -2.25 -24.24
CA SER A 137 -13.21 -3.31 -24.36
C SER A 137 -13.78 -4.66 -23.91
N PRO A 138 -13.47 -5.77 -24.60
CA PRO A 138 -13.86 -7.11 -24.13
C PRO A 138 -13.04 -7.58 -22.91
N ASN A 139 -11.84 -7.06 -22.73
CA ASN A 139 -10.94 -7.49 -21.66
C ASN A 139 -10.74 -6.32 -20.69
N LEU A 140 -11.15 -6.53 -19.45
CA LEU A 140 -11.07 -5.52 -18.41
C LEU A 140 -10.01 -5.90 -17.38
N VAL A 141 -9.17 -4.96 -17.01
CA VAL A 141 -8.31 -5.06 -15.82
C VAL A 141 -8.80 -4.03 -14.81
N VAL A 142 -9.10 -4.50 -13.63
CA VAL A 142 -9.59 -3.70 -12.50
C VAL A 142 -8.60 -3.79 -11.36
N CYS A 143 -8.15 -2.65 -10.84
CA CYS A 143 -7.28 -2.62 -9.68
C CYS A 143 -8.11 -2.22 -8.44
N VAL A 144 -7.94 -2.96 -7.36
CA VAL A 144 -8.65 -2.72 -6.11
C VAL A 144 -7.66 -2.69 -4.95
N SER A 145 -7.88 -1.80 -4.00
CA SER A 145 -7.16 -1.86 -2.72
C SER A 145 -7.72 -2.98 -1.85
N GLU A 146 -6.87 -3.67 -1.09
CA GLU A 146 -7.29 -4.66 -0.09
C GLU A 146 -8.26 -4.10 0.94
N GLY A 147 -8.22 -2.78 1.17
CA GLY A 147 -9.01 -2.07 2.18
C GLY A 147 -10.28 -1.41 1.66
N ILE A 148 -10.78 -1.74 0.47
CA ILE A 148 -12.07 -1.20 0.02
C ILE A 148 -13.21 -1.69 0.93
N ALA A 149 -14.08 -0.75 1.34
CA ALA A 149 -15.18 -0.99 2.25
C ALA A 149 -16.45 -0.25 1.80
N ASP A 150 -17.60 -0.72 2.21
CA ASP A 150 -18.88 -0.06 1.95
C ASP A 150 -19.09 1.19 2.84
N GLU A 151 -20.21 1.89 2.65
CA GLU A 151 -20.56 3.06 3.48
C GLU A 151 -20.69 2.71 4.99
N GLY A 152 -20.99 1.47 5.31
CA GLY A 152 -21.07 0.96 6.70
C GLY A 152 -19.69 0.65 7.29
N GLY A 153 -18.62 0.71 6.50
CA GLY A 153 -17.27 0.37 6.91
C GLY A 153 -16.98 -1.12 6.91
N THR A 154 -17.83 -1.96 6.28
CA THR A 154 -17.58 -3.39 6.12
C THR A 154 -16.65 -3.60 4.94
N PHE A 155 -15.52 -4.26 5.17
CA PHE A 155 -14.58 -4.56 4.11
C PHE A 155 -15.15 -5.59 3.11
N VAL A 156 -14.85 -5.41 1.82
CA VAL A 156 -15.34 -6.32 0.77
C VAL A 156 -14.87 -7.77 1.00
N CYS A 157 -13.68 -7.97 1.54
CA CYS A 157 -13.20 -9.31 1.90
C CYS A 157 -14.08 -10.01 2.97
N GLU A 158 -14.89 -9.27 3.72
CA GLU A 158 -15.81 -9.80 4.73
C GLU A 158 -17.19 -10.21 4.15
N TYR A 159 -17.45 -9.92 2.89
CA TYR A 159 -18.72 -10.31 2.23
C TYR A 159 -18.82 -11.82 1.99
N SER A 160 -17.72 -12.56 2.14
CA SER A 160 -17.74 -14.02 2.18
C SER A 160 -17.66 -14.51 3.63
N ASP A 161 -18.32 -15.63 3.94
CA ASP A 161 -18.33 -16.25 5.29
C ASP A 161 -16.96 -16.73 5.78
N ALA A 162 -15.89 -16.53 5.00
CA ALA A 162 -14.54 -17.02 5.24
C ALA A 162 -13.59 -15.98 5.88
N ALA A 163 -14.09 -14.90 6.47
CA ALA A 163 -13.24 -13.89 7.11
C ALA A 163 -12.32 -14.52 8.17
N LYS A 164 -11.02 -14.54 7.91
CA LYS A 164 -9.98 -15.12 8.78
C LYS A 164 -9.40 -14.03 9.69
N LEU A 165 -9.11 -14.40 10.95
CA LEU A 165 -8.36 -13.56 11.87
C LEU A 165 -6.87 -13.94 11.79
N ASP A 166 -5.99 -12.92 11.93
CA ASP A 166 -4.56 -13.16 12.10
C ASP A 166 -4.24 -13.65 13.55
N SER A 167 -2.96 -13.95 13.81
CA SER A 167 -2.51 -14.40 15.13
C SER A 167 -2.67 -13.37 16.25
N PHE A 168 -2.99 -12.12 15.92
CA PHE A 168 -3.22 -11.02 16.85
C PHE A 168 -4.71 -10.67 17.02
N GLY A 169 -5.60 -11.42 16.35
CA GLY A 169 -7.04 -11.20 16.40
C GLY A 169 -7.54 -10.10 15.48
N HIS A 170 -6.72 -9.59 14.55
CA HIS A 170 -7.16 -8.65 13.53
C HIS A 170 -7.71 -9.40 12.33
N LYS A 171 -8.74 -8.83 11.68
CA LYS A 171 -9.27 -9.38 10.43
C LYS A 171 -8.20 -9.34 9.35
N MET A 172 -7.96 -10.46 8.70
CA MET A 172 -7.12 -10.52 7.51
C MET A 172 -7.88 -9.85 6.36
N LEU A 173 -7.32 -8.77 5.81
CA LEU A 173 -7.95 -8.00 4.73
C LEU A 173 -7.53 -8.44 3.33
N THR A 174 -6.97 -9.63 3.19
CA THR A 174 -6.66 -10.23 1.89
C THR A 174 -7.86 -11.00 1.38
N GLY A 175 -7.99 -11.09 0.05
CA GLY A 175 -9.04 -11.87 -0.60
C GLY A 175 -10.23 -11.06 -1.09
N CYS A 176 -10.20 -9.72 -1.07
CA CYS A 176 -11.25 -8.91 -1.68
C CYS A 176 -11.35 -9.20 -3.20
N GLY A 177 -10.22 -9.47 -3.85
CA GLY A 177 -10.15 -9.86 -5.25
C GLY A 177 -10.89 -11.17 -5.54
N GLU A 178 -10.75 -12.19 -4.67
CA GLU A 178 -11.48 -13.47 -4.79
C GLU A 178 -13.00 -13.29 -4.60
N VAL A 179 -13.39 -12.46 -3.64
CA VAL A 179 -14.81 -12.15 -3.41
C VAL A 179 -15.41 -11.49 -4.63
N LEU A 180 -14.75 -10.46 -5.16
CA LEU A 180 -15.20 -9.77 -6.37
C LEU A 180 -15.17 -10.67 -7.60
N GLU A 181 -14.18 -11.59 -7.72
CA GLU A 181 -14.12 -12.59 -8.78
C GLU A 181 -15.38 -13.45 -8.80
N SER A 182 -15.82 -13.95 -7.63
CA SER A 182 -17.05 -14.72 -7.50
C SER A 182 -18.26 -13.93 -7.95
N PHE A 183 -18.42 -12.70 -7.44
CA PHE A 183 -19.55 -11.84 -7.78
C PHE A 183 -19.62 -11.48 -9.28
N VAL A 184 -18.49 -11.18 -9.89
CA VAL A 184 -18.42 -10.89 -11.33
C VAL A 184 -18.73 -12.12 -12.16
N ARG A 185 -18.21 -13.30 -11.77
CA ARG A 185 -18.50 -14.58 -12.45
C ARG A 185 -19.98 -14.88 -12.43
N ASP A 186 -20.62 -14.75 -11.27
CA ASP A 186 -22.05 -15.05 -11.08
C ASP A 186 -22.93 -14.05 -11.84
N LYS A 187 -22.55 -12.78 -11.87
CA LYS A 187 -23.34 -11.72 -12.51
C LYS A 187 -23.24 -11.73 -14.04
N PHE A 188 -22.04 -11.92 -14.58
CA PHE A 188 -21.76 -11.70 -16.00
C PHE A 188 -21.52 -13.00 -16.79
N GLY A 189 -21.26 -14.14 -16.12
CA GLY A 189 -20.97 -15.40 -16.79
C GLY A 189 -19.70 -15.37 -17.66
N VAL A 190 -18.78 -14.46 -17.37
CA VAL A 190 -17.51 -14.29 -18.10
C VAL A 190 -16.35 -14.95 -17.38
N LYS A 191 -15.23 -15.14 -18.09
CA LYS A 191 -13.98 -15.57 -17.47
C LYS A 191 -13.48 -14.46 -16.52
N VAL A 192 -13.26 -14.80 -15.27
CA VAL A 192 -12.71 -13.89 -14.27
C VAL A 192 -11.50 -14.55 -13.62
N ARG A 193 -10.52 -13.77 -13.23
CA ARG A 193 -9.44 -14.17 -12.33
C ARG A 193 -9.08 -13.03 -11.39
N SER A 194 -8.72 -13.37 -10.17
CA SER A 194 -8.10 -12.46 -9.21
C SER A 194 -6.59 -12.71 -9.13
N ILE A 195 -5.84 -11.66 -8.93
CA ILE A 195 -4.39 -11.67 -8.73
C ILE A 195 -4.10 -10.80 -7.52
N GLU A 196 -3.67 -11.40 -6.42
CA GLU A 196 -3.11 -10.66 -5.29
C GLU A 196 -1.63 -10.37 -5.57
N LEU A 197 -1.23 -9.12 -5.53
CA LEU A 197 0.20 -8.77 -5.57
C LEU A 197 0.93 -9.13 -4.29
N ASN A 198 0.21 -9.14 -3.17
CA ASN A 198 0.64 -9.62 -1.86
C ASN A 198 2.06 -9.14 -1.48
N VAL A 199 2.88 -9.99 -0.85
CA VAL A 199 4.20 -9.63 -0.33
C VAL A 199 5.19 -9.16 -1.40
N ASN A 200 4.99 -9.55 -2.66
CA ASN A 200 5.91 -9.21 -3.75
C ASN A 200 6.06 -7.69 -3.93
N GLN A 201 4.99 -6.92 -3.72
CA GLN A 201 5.02 -5.46 -3.86
C GLN A 201 5.93 -4.76 -2.83
N ARG A 202 6.28 -5.41 -1.72
CA ARG A 202 7.15 -4.84 -0.67
C ARG A 202 8.55 -5.47 -0.60
N CYS A 203 8.84 -6.47 -1.42
CA CYS A 203 10.12 -7.21 -1.36
C CYS A 203 10.82 -7.37 -2.71
N SER A 204 10.28 -6.79 -3.80
CA SER A 204 10.87 -6.91 -5.13
C SER A 204 12.16 -6.09 -5.24
N GLY A 205 13.31 -6.77 -5.11
CA GLY A 205 14.61 -6.16 -5.31
C GLY A 205 14.91 -5.75 -6.77
N MET A 206 14.19 -6.36 -7.73
CA MET A 206 14.36 -6.02 -9.15
C MET A 206 13.75 -4.68 -9.53
N MET A 207 12.74 -4.23 -8.78
CA MET A 207 12.01 -2.98 -9.03
C MET A 207 12.37 -1.87 -8.06
N VAL A 208 13.40 -2.07 -7.23
CA VAL A 208 13.81 -1.06 -6.25
C VAL A 208 14.22 0.25 -6.94
N SER A 209 13.80 1.38 -6.37
CA SER A 209 14.22 2.71 -6.78
C SER A 209 15.53 3.07 -6.10
N GLU A 210 16.50 3.58 -6.85
CA GLU A 210 17.77 4.07 -6.31
C GLU A 210 17.55 5.24 -5.34
N THR A 211 16.69 6.19 -5.72
CA THR A 211 16.25 7.29 -4.86
C THR A 211 15.71 6.80 -3.52
N ASP A 212 14.85 5.77 -3.55
CA ASP A 212 14.24 5.20 -2.33
C ASP A 212 15.29 4.55 -1.41
N ILE A 213 16.33 3.93 -1.98
CA ILE A 213 17.47 3.40 -1.21
C ILE A 213 18.25 4.54 -0.54
N GLU A 214 18.58 5.57 -1.28
CA GLU A 214 19.34 6.73 -0.79
C GLU A 214 18.56 7.45 0.33
N GLU A 215 17.28 7.70 0.13
CA GLU A 215 16.42 8.35 1.11
C GLU A 215 16.25 7.50 2.38
N ALA A 216 16.11 6.19 2.24
CA ALA A 216 16.06 5.29 3.40
C ALA A 216 17.37 5.38 4.22
N ALA A 217 18.51 5.43 3.57
CA ALA A 217 19.81 5.62 4.22
C ALA A 217 19.91 7.00 4.90
N MET A 218 19.44 8.06 4.21
CA MET A 218 19.40 9.41 4.76
C MET A 218 18.51 9.50 6.01
N ALA A 219 17.31 8.89 5.97
CA ALA A 219 16.40 8.85 7.11
C ALA A 219 17.03 8.15 8.33
N GLY A 220 17.72 7.01 8.10
CA GLY A 220 18.44 6.30 9.14
C GLY A 220 19.56 7.14 9.76
N ALA A 221 20.38 7.77 8.93
CA ALA A 221 21.47 8.64 9.36
C ALA A 221 20.97 9.87 10.13
N ALA A 222 19.85 10.49 9.67
CA ALA A 222 19.23 11.62 10.34
C ALA A 222 18.68 11.22 11.73
N GLY A 223 18.09 10.02 11.85
CA GLY A 223 17.63 9.49 13.12
C GLY A 223 18.74 9.33 14.14
N VAL A 224 19.90 8.78 13.73
CA VAL A 224 21.07 8.67 14.60
C VAL A 224 21.59 10.05 15.03
N LYS A 225 21.72 10.98 14.09
CA LYS A 225 22.15 12.36 14.38
C LYS A 225 21.22 13.05 15.38
N ALA A 226 19.91 12.88 15.23
CA ALA A 226 18.92 13.46 16.14
C ALA A 226 19.08 12.89 17.56
N VAL A 227 19.25 11.59 17.72
CA VAL A 227 19.51 10.97 19.04
C VAL A 227 20.79 11.49 19.67
N LEU A 228 21.87 11.58 18.92
CA LEU A 228 23.16 12.09 19.40
C LEU A 228 23.08 13.58 19.79
N ALA A 229 22.21 14.35 19.16
CA ALA A 229 21.91 15.74 19.53
C ALA A 229 20.98 15.85 20.76
N GLY A 230 20.59 14.73 21.36
CA GLY A 230 19.71 14.71 22.56
C GLY A 230 18.22 14.78 22.26
N GLU A 231 17.84 14.75 20.98
CA GLU A 231 16.43 14.76 20.57
C GLU A 231 15.72 13.44 20.95
N THR A 232 14.44 13.55 21.28
CA THR A 232 13.60 12.39 21.59
C THR A 232 12.13 12.72 21.27
N LYS A 233 11.27 11.71 21.18
CA LYS A 233 9.82 11.85 20.86
C LYS A 233 9.56 12.54 19.52
N LYS A 234 10.43 12.32 18.55
CA LYS A 234 10.32 12.88 17.20
C LYS A 234 10.35 11.77 16.16
N MET A 235 9.81 12.06 15.00
CA MET A 235 9.91 11.24 13.81
C MET A 235 10.74 11.99 12.76
N ILE A 236 11.58 11.28 12.04
CA ILE A 236 12.21 11.81 10.83
C ILE A 236 11.13 11.92 9.75
N ALA A 237 11.11 13.03 9.04
CA ALA A 237 10.17 13.27 7.95
C ALA A 237 10.91 13.84 6.74
N PHE A 238 10.44 13.49 5.56
CA PHE A 238 10.89 14.11 4.33
C PHE A 238 10.10 15.38 4.07
N LYS A 239 10.80 16.40 3.60
CA LYS A 239 10.21 17.64 3.12
C LYS A 239 10.64 17.82 1.67
N ARG A 240 9.68 17.91 0.79
CA ARG A 240 9.96 18.23 -0.61
C ARG A 240 10.25 19.72 -0.76
N ASP A 241 11.40 20.04 -1.29
CA ASP A 241 11.80 21.42 -1.56
C ASP A 241 11.53 21.80 -3.02
N SER A 242 11.57 20.83 -3.95
CA SER A 242 11.36 21.05 -5.39
C SER A 242 10.89 19.76 -6.06
N ASP A 243 10.17 19.90 -7.17
CA ASP A 243 9.81 18.78 -8.06
C ASP A 243 10.86 18.56 -9.15
N MET A 244 11.56 19.60 -9.55
CA MET A 244 12.59 19.57 -10.60
C MET A 244 13.72 20.57 -10.29
N PRO A 245 14.94 20.12 -10.00
CA PRO A 245 15.28 18.71 -9.74
C PRO A 245 14.64 18.19 -8.45
N TYR A 246 14.37 16.91 -8.47
CA TYR A 246 13.93 16.21 -7.26
C TYR A 246 15.11 16.03 -6.31
#